data_acc53ed3474f3a78ac8f666d9ba6036f
#
_entry.id   acc53ed3474f3a78ac8f666d9ba6036f
#
_cell.length_a   1.000
_cell.length_b   1.000
_cell.length_c   1.000
_cell.angle_alpha   90.00
_cell.angle_beta   90.00
_cell.angle_gamma   90.00
#
_symmetry.space_group_name_H-M   'P 1'
#
loop_
_entity.id
_entity.type
_entity.pdbx_description
1 polymer ?
#
loop_
_entity_poly.entity_id
_entity_poly.type
_entity_poly.pdbx_seq_one_letter_code
_entity_poly.pdbx_strand_id
1 'polypeptide(L)'
;VQRSGGEQISQLSRKRILSAMAAVVVEHGVEGSSVSRVIAHARVSRATFYKVFDDREDCLLATIEQAVALARARAQGPWESHEHWLTRVREALRALLEFFEEEPDLARLCIVHSSVEEPAIVARRLELLAELASVVDGGRDGARDSPAPLTAEAVVGGTLGVIHRRLIQPHSGSLLDVVNPLTSFIARQYRGASAARRELHRSPRASSRTRERKERRPPTGAPRALTHAGTRITYRTARVLSAIAAAPGLSNAEAGKRAGISDQGQISKLLNRLARVGLAKNTGEGQPRGSTNAWRLTAAGERLAWSLDHELSSWR
;
A
#
# COMPACT_ATOMS: atom_id res chain seq x y z
N VAL A 1 -2.50 -21.26 -26.12
CA VAL A 1 -2.77 -22.00 -24.87
C VAL A 1 -1.54 -22.01 -23.94
N GLN A 2 -0.30 -21.99 -24.45
CA GLN A 2 0.93 -22.03 -23.62
C GLN A 2 1.28 -20.69 -22.93
N ARG A 3 0.79 -19.53 -23.38
CA ARG A 3 1.06 -18.22 -22.77
C ARG A 3 0.37 -18.01 -21.40
N SER A 4 -0.81 -18.55 -21.19
CA SER A 4 -1.56 -18.43 -19.93
C SER A 4 -0.94 -19.21 -18.76
N GLY A 5 -0.25 -20.32 -19.01
CA GLY A 5 0.42 -21.11 -17.97
C GLY A 5 1.63 -20.42 -17.35
N GLY A 6 2.46 -19.74 -18.18
CA GLY A 6 3.64 -19.01 -17.69
C GLY A 6 3.29 -17.77 -16.84
N GLU A 7 2.19 -17.09 -17.18
CA GLU A 7 1.69 -15.94 -16.42
C GLU A 7 1.13 -16.37 -15.06
N GLN A 8 0.40 -17.49 -14.99
CA GLN A 8 -0.13 -18.04 -13.74
C GLN A 8 0.99 -18.49 -12.78
N ILE A 9 2.03 -19.14 -13.31
CA ILE A 9 3.21 -19.54 -12.51
C ILE A 9 3.94 -18.31 -11.97
N SER A 10 4.08 -17.25 -12.76
CA SER A 10 4.70 -16.00 -12.34
C SER A 10 3.88 -15.30 -11.23
N GLN A 11 2.55 -15.31 -11.33
CA GLN A 11 1.65 -14.73 -10.31
C GLN A 11 1.70 -15.53 -9.00
N LEU A 12 1.71 -16.86 -9.05
CA LEU A 12 1.86 -17.72 -7.87
C LEU A 12 3.22 -17.46 -7.19
N SER A 13 4.28 -17.39 -7.98
CA SER A 13 5.62 -17.09 -7.47
C SER A 13 5.68 -15.71 -6.82
N ARG A 14 5.04 -14.70 -7.42
CA ARG A 14 4.95 -13.36 -6.86
C ARG A 14 4.24 -13.36 -5.50
N LYS A 15 3.07 -14.00 -5.39
CA LYS A 15 2.34 -14.11 -4.12
C LYS A 15 3.18 -14.79 -3.03
N ARG A 16 3.86 -15.88 -3.37
CA ARG A 16 4.75 -16.60 -2.43
C ARG A 16 5.91 -15.74 -1.96
N ILE A 17 6.53 -14.97 -2.85
CA ILE A 17 7.64 -14.07 -2.51
C ILE A 17 7.15 -12.92 -1.61
N LEU A 18 6.01 -12.32 -1.88
CA LEU A 18 5.46 -11.23 -1.06
C LEU A 18 5.06 -11.73 0.34
N SER A 19 4.40 -12.91 0.44
CA SER A 19 4.12 -13.54 1.73
C SER A 19 5.39 -13.88 2.51
N ALA A 20 6.40 -14.41 1.83
CA ALA A 20 7.70 -14.71 2.43
C ALA A 20 8.43 -13.43 2.91
N MET A 21 8.36 -12.33 2.15
CA MET A 21 8.95 -11.05 2.55
C MET A 21 8.31 -10.56 3.86
N ALA A 22 6.98 -10.61 3.98
CA ALA A 22 6.30 -10.21 5.22
C ALA A 22 6.75 -11.07 6.41
N ALA A 23 6.77 -12.39 6.26
CA ALA A 23 7.20 -13.30 7.32
C ALA A 23 8.67 -13.08 7.73
N VAL A 24 9.57 -12.94 6.75
CA VAL A 24 11.00 -12.70 7.01
C VAL A 24 11.24 -11.36 7.71
N VAL A 25 10.50 -10.31 7.36
CA VAL A 25 10.60 -9.01 8.05
C VAL A 25 10.10 -9.13 9.49
N VAL A 26 9.02 -9.84 9.73
CA VAL A 26 8.50 -10.05 11.09
C VAL A 26 9.48 -10.83 11.96
N GLU A 27 10.18 -11.81 11.38
CA GLU A 27 11.13 -12.66 12.11
C GLU A 27 12.49 -12.00 12.33
N HIS A 28 13.00 -11.26 11.34
CA HIS A 28 14.39 -10.78 11.32
C HIS A 28 14.54 -9.26 11.24
N GLY A 29 13.44 -8.52 11.23
CA GLY A 29 13.43 -7.09 10.97
C GLY A 29 13.69 -6.77 9.49
N VAL A 30 13.52 -5.48 9.13
CA VAL A 30 13.72 -5.03 7.75
C VAL A 30 15.19 -5.17 7.32
N GLU A 31 16.13 -4.79 8.16
CA GLU A 31 17.56 -4.91 7.87
C GLU A 31 17.99 -6.38 7.66
N GLY A 32 17.41 -7.28 8.45
CA GLY A 32 17.65 -8.71 8.34
C GLY A 32 16.96 -9.41 7.16
N SER A 33 16.09 -8.75 6.43
CA SER A 33 15.30 -9.34 5.33
C SER A 33 16.07 -9.43 4.01
N SER A 34 17.12 -10.24 3.95
CA SER A 34 17.90 -10.43 2.73
C SER A 34 17.13 -11.22 1.66
N VAL A 35 17.47 -10.98 0.38
CA VAL A 35 16.91 -11.76 -0.76
C VAL A 35 17.10 -13.25 -0.54
N SER A 36 18.24 -13.69 0.02
CA SER A 36 18.51 -15.09 0.28
C SER A 36 17.53 -15.72 1.26
N ARG A 37 17.16 -15.01 2.33
CA ARG A 37 16.14 -15.48 3.27
C ARG A 37 14.75 -15.53 2.64
N VAL A 38 14.39 -14.49 1.88
CA VAL A 38 13.09 -14.40 1.21
C VAL A 38 12.92 -15.55 0.20
N ILE A 39 13.91 -15.83 -0.65
CA ILE A 39 13.82 -16.92 -1.63
C ILE A 39 13.78 -18.31 -0.96
N ALA A 40 14.54 -18.49 0.14
CA ALA A 40 14.51 -19.72 0.93
C ALA A 40 13.11 -19.94 1.54
N HIS A 41 12.54 -18.92 2.17
CA HIS A 41 11.19 -18.98 2.75
C HIS A 41 10.11 -19.18 1.68
N ALA A 42 10.18 -18.45 0.57
CA ALA A 42 9.27 -18.58 -0.56
C ALA A 42 9.44 -19.91 -1.34
N ARG A 43 10.54 -20.63 -1.13
CA ARG A 43 10.91 -21.82 -1.89
C ARG A 43 10.92 -21.56 -3.41
N VAL A 44 11.58 -20.48 -3.81
CA VAL A 44 11.76 -20.10 -5.21
C VAL A 44 13.25 -19.94 -5.54
N SER A 45 13.61 -20.04 -6.81
CA SER A 45 14.99 -19.79 -7.23
C SER A 45 15.31 -18.29 -7.21
N ARG A 46 16.62 -17.96 -7.09
CA ARG A 46 17.11 -16.59 -7.22
C ARG A 46 16.71 -15.97 -8.58
N ALA A 47 16.76 -16.76 -9.65
CA ALA A 47 16.32 -16.33 -10.97
C ALA A 47 14.82 -16.01 -10.99
N THR A 48 13.98 -16.75 -10.26
CA THR A 48 12.55 -16.48 -10.13
C THR A 48 12.30 -15.18 -9.38
N PHE A 49 13.07 -14.91 -8.31
CA PHE A 49 12.98 -13.65 -7.57
C PHE A 49 13.28 -12.46 -8.50
N TYR A 50 14.44 -12.45 -9.15
CA TYR A 50 14.84 -11.37 -10.04
C TYR A 50 14.04 -11.28 -11.36
N LYS A 51 13.26 -12.30 -11.64
CA LYS A 51 12.16 -12.18 -12.64
C LYS A 51 11.00 -11.33 -12.14
N VAL A 52 10.76 -11.15 -10.85
CA VAL A 52 9.62 -10.45 -10.28
C VAL A 52 9.99 -9.12 -9.64
N PHE A 53 11.12 -9.01 -9.04
CA PHE A 53 11.60 -7.83 -8.32
C PHE A 53 13.02 -7.48 -8.73
N ASP A 54 13.34 -6.19 -8.74
CA ASP A 54 14.68 -5.71 -9.09
C ASP A 54 15.67 -5.96 -7.93
N ASP A 55 15.21 -5.79 -6.70
CA ASP A 55 15.98 -6.00 -5.49
C ASP A 55 15.08 -6.23 -4.26
N ARG A 56 15.69 -6.25 -3.06
CA ARG A 56 15.00 -6.39 -1.78
C ARG A 56 14.02 -5.26 -1.50
N GLU A 57 14.42 -4.02 -1.78
CA GLU A 57 13.61 -2.83 -1.51
C GLU A 57 12.35 -2.79 -2.39
N ASP A 58 12.50 -3.11 -3.67
CA ASP A 58 11.37 -3.23 -4.61
C ASP A 58 10.38 -4.30 -4.13
N CYS A 59 10.89 -5.44 -3.64
CA CYS A 59 10.04 -6.50 -3.07
C CYS A 59 9.33 -6.04 -1.78
N LEU A 60 10.04 -5.38 -0.88
CA LEU A 60 9.48 -4.90 0.38
C LEU A 60 8.38 -3.85 0.14
N LEU A 61 8.66 -2.86 -0.70
CA LEU A 61 7.69 -1.82 -1.04
C LEU A 61 6.46 -2.43 -1.73
N ALA A 62 6.64 -3.37 -2.65
CA ALA A 62 5.54 -4.09 -3.28
C ALA A 62 4.72 -4.92 -2.27
N THR A 63 5.36 -5.43 -1.22
CA THR A 63 4.66 -6.16 -0.14
C THR A 63 3.79 -5.22 0.69
N ILE A 64 4.29 -4.04 1.05
CA ILE A 64 3.53 -3.00 1.76
C ILE A 64 2.34 -2.55 0.91
N GLU A 65 2.55 -2.27 -0.38
CA GLU A 65 1.46 -1.86 -1.28
C GLU A 65 0.39 -2.92 -1.42
N GLN A 66 0.77 -4.18 -1.50
CA GLN A 66 -0.20 -5.28 -1.52
C GLN A 66 -1.00 -5.33 -0.21
N ALA A 67 -0.35 -5.18 0.95
CA ALA A 67 -1.04 -5.16 2.23
C ALA A 67 -2.04 -3.99 2.32
N VAL A 68 -1.63 -2.79 1.88
CA VAL A 68 -2.50 -1.60 1.82
C VAL A 68 -3.68 -1.82 0.89
N ALA A 69 -3.45 -2.37 -0.31
CA ALA A 69 -4.52 -2.67 -1.26
C ALA A 69 -5.54 -3.67 -0.68
N LEU A 70 -5.07 -4.74 -0.03
CA LEU A 70 -5.93 -5.71 0.64
C LEU A 70 -6.73 -5.09 1.79
N ALA A 71 -6.10 -4.26 2.61
CA ALA A 71 -6.75 -3.54 3.71
C ALA A 71 -7.85 -2.60 3.19
N ARG A 72 -7.57 -1.83 2.13
CA ARG A 72 -8.56 -0.97 1.47
C ARG A 72 -9.73 -1.76 0.91
N ALA A 73 -9.46 -2.82 0.18
CA ALA A 73 -10.52 -3.69 -0.38
C ALA A 73 -11.44 -4.26 0.71
N ARG A 74 -10.90 -4.59 1.90
CA ARG A 74 -11.71 -5.03 3.05
C ARG A 74 -12.56 -3.92 3.65
N ALA A 75 -12.04 -2.69 3.70
CA ALA A 75 -12.73 -1.54 4.28
C ALA A 75 -13.74 -0.89 3.33
N GLN A 76 -13.56 -0.99 2.01
CA GLN A 76 -14.36 -0.30 1.00
C GLN A 76 -15.84 -0.68 1.05
N GLY A 77 -16.18 -1.97 1.02
CA GLY A 77 -17.57 -2.41 1.06
C GLY A 77 -18.32 -1.93 2.30
N PRO A 78 -17.79 -2.12 3.52
CA PRO A 78 -18.34 -1.53 4.74
C PRO A 78 -18.45 -0.01 4.71
N TRP A 79 -17.48 0.69 4.11
CA TRP A 79 -17.51 2.14 3.96
C TRP A 79 -18.66 2.61 3.05
N GLU A 80 -18.85 1.98 1.92
CA GLU A 80 -19.88 2.34 0.94
C GLU A 80 -21.31 1.96 1.38
N SER A 81 -21.44 0.93 2.22
CA SER A 81 -22.74 0.36 2.64
C SER A 81 -23.49 1.19 3.67
N HIS A 82 -22.94 2.28 4.18
CA HIS A 82 -23.52 3.08 5.25
C HIS A 82 -23.55 4.56 4.88
N GLU A 83 -24.64 5.25 5.25
CA GLU A 83 -24.79 6.69 4.99
C GLU A 83 -24.09 7.57 6.04
N HIS A 84 -24.16 7.15 7.31
CA HIS A 84 -23.65 7.96 8.43
C HIS A 84 -22.13 7.78 8.59
N TRP A 85 -21.39 8.87 8.56
CA TRP A 85 -19.93 8.90 8.68
C TRP A 85 -19.38 8.04 9.84
N LEU A 86 -19.92 8.21 11.06
CA LEU A 86 -19.42 7.45 12.23
C LEU A 86 -19.62 5.94 12.08
N THR A 87 -20.71 5.52 11.43
CA THR A 87 -20.96 4.11 11.13
C THR A 87 -19.98 3.61 10.08
N ARG A 88 -19.70 4.40 9.02
CA ARG A 88 -18.67 4.09 8.02
C ARG A 88 -17.31 3.87 8.67
N VAL A 89 -16.88 4.81 9.51
CA VAL A 89 -15.60 4.74 10.23
C VAL A 89 -15.53 3.49 11.10
N ARG A 90 -16.59 3.21 11.86
CA ARG A 90 -16.67 2.03 12.72
C ARG A 90 -16.53 0.72 11.94
N GLU A 91 -17.33 0.56 10.88
CA GLU A 91 -17.36 -0.69 10.13
C GLU A 91 -16.10 -0.88 9.28
N ALA A 92 -15.52 0.21 8.75
CA ALA A 92 -14.21 0.16 8.09
C ALA A 92 -13.08 -0.19 9.07
N LEU A 93 -13.07 0.40 10.27
CA LEU A 93 -12.12 0.06 11.32
C LEU A 93 -12.24 -1.41 11.73
N ARG A 94 -13.47 -1.91 11.89
CA ARG A 94 -13.71 -3.31 12.21
C ARG A 94 -13.17 -4.23 11.13
N ALA A 95 -13.48 -3.95 9.87
CA ALA A 95 -13.00 -4.74 8.73
C ALA A 95 -11.47 -4.73 8.61
N LEU A 96 -10.83 -3.60 8.92
CA LEU A 96 -9.38 -3.47 8.97
C LEU A 96 -8.78 -4.32 10.09
N LEU A 97 -9.37 -4.31 11.28
CA LEU A 97 -8.88 -5.11 12.41
C LEU A 97 -9.12 -6.61 12.21
N GLU A 98 -10.23 -7.01 11.56
CA GLU A 98 -10.46 -8.39 11.11
C GLU A 98 -9.37 -8.84 10.12
N PHE A 99 -9.04 -7.99 9.14
CA PHE A 99 -7.96 -8.26 8.20
C PHE A 99 -6.60 -8.42 8.91
N PHE A 100 -6.30 -7.61 9.91
CA PHE A 100 -5.06 -7.72 10.67
C PHE A 100 -4.98 -8.99 11.53
N GLU A 101 -6.11 -9.52 12.00
CA GLU A 101 -6.14 -10.83 12.64
C GLU A 101 -5.97 -12.00 11.65
N GLU A 102 -6.50 -11.85 10.45
CA GLU A 102 -6.39 -12.86 9.39
C GLU A 102 -4.97 -12.91 8.79
N GLU A 103 -4.30 -11.75 8.69
CA GLU A 103 -2.99 -11.58 8.06
C GLU A 103 -1.98 -10.90 9.01
N PRO A 104 -1.60 -11.61 10.11
CA PRO A 104 -0.81 -10.98 11.18
C PRO A 104 0.58 -10.53 10.74
N ASP A 105 1.21 -11.19 9.76
CA ASP A 105 2.52 -10.79 9.24
C ASP A 105 2.43 -9.49 8.45
N LEU A 106 1.37 -9.32 7.64
CA LEU A 106 1.11 -8.08 6.92
C LEU A 106 0.77 -6.94 7.88
N ALA A 107 -0.02 -7.23 8.93
CA ALA A 107 -0.33 -6.25 9.97
C ALA A 107 0.94 -5.77 10.69
N ARG A 108 1.81 -6.68 11.13
CA ARG A 108 3.08 -6.34 11.76
C ARG A 108 4.02 -5.60 10.82
N LEU A 109 4.12 -6.03 9.57
CA LEU A 109 4.92 -5.34 8.57
C LEU A 109 4.48 -3.87 8.45
N CYS A 110 3.17 -3.62 8.26
CA CYS A 110 2.66 -2.27 8.02
C CYS A 110 2.64 -1.38 9.27
N ILE A 111 2.41 -1.95 10.45
CA ILE A 111 2.18 -1.16 11.67
C ILE A 111 3.43 -1.12 12.55
N VAL A 112 4.18 -2.23 12.65
CA VAL A 112 5.33 -2.34 13.56
C VAL A 112 6.64 -2.05 12.83
N HIS A 113 6.84 -2.65 11.65
CA HIS A 113 8.11 -2.59 10.93
C HIS A 113 8.17 -1.49 9.86
N SER A 114 7.11 -0.70 9.66
CA SER A 114 7.11 0.44 8.73
C SER A 114 7.82 1.70 9.25
N SER A 115 8.38 1.64 10.46
CA SER A 115 9.14 2.77 11.07
C SER A 115 10.61 2.79 10.68
N VAL A 116 10.98 2.17 9.56
CA VAL A 116 12.35 2.05 9.07
C VAL A 116 12.77 3.30 8.32
N GLU A 117 14.06 3.61 8.37
CA GLU A 117 14.69 4.78 7.74
C GLU A 117 14.79 4.72 6.20
N GLU A 118 14.20 3.74 5.55
CA GLU A 118 14.09 3.65 4.09
C GLU A 118 13.23 4.79 3.54
N PRO A 119 13.79 5.76 2.79
CA PRO A 119 13.05 6.96 2.39
C PRO A 119 11.76 6.69 1.63
N ALA A 120 11.72 5.64 0.80
CA ALA A 120 10.53 5.26 0.05
C ALA A 120 9.39 4.76 0.96
N ILE A 121 9.74 4.01 2.01
CA ILE A 121 8.77 3.48 2.98
C ILE A 121 8.25 4.60 3.86
N VAL A 122 9.15 5.51 4.30
CA VAL A 122 8.75 6.69 5.08
C VAL A 122 7.80 7.58 4.28
N ALA A 123 8.14 7.90 3.02
CA ALA A 123 7.28 8.70 2.17
C ALA A 123 5.90 8.05 1.99
N ARG A 124 5.86 6.75 1.73
CA ARG A 124 4.60 6.03 1.57
C ARG A 124 3.77 5.99 2.85
N ARG A 125 4.42 5.82 3.98
CA ARG A 125 3.75 5.88 5.29
C ARG A 125 3.11 7.25 5.53
N LEU A 126 3.82 8.34 5.25
CA LEU A 126 3.27 9.70 5.41
C LEU A 126 2.07 9.94 4.49
N GLU A 127 2.12 9.47 3.25
CA GLU A 127 0.97 9.50 2.32
C GLU A 127 -0.25 8.78 2.91
N LEU A 128 -0.05 7.54 3.41
CA LEU A 128 -1.13 6.75 4.01
C LEU A 128 -1.72 7.40 5.26
N LEU A 129 -0.89 8.00 6.10
CA LEU A 129 -1.35 8.74 7.29
C LEU A 129 -2.21 9.95 6.88
N ALA A 130 -1.79 10.71 5.86
CA ALA A 130 -2.55 11.83 5.33
C ALA A 130 -3.89 11.39 4.72
N GLU A 131 -3.91 10.29 3.97
CA GLU A 131 -5.15 9.70 3.43
C GLU A 131 -6.12 9.29 4.55
N LEU A 132 -5.63 8.61 5.59
CA LEU A 132 -6.44 8.21 6.74
C LEU A 132 -6.95 9.43 7.52
N ALA A 133 -6.12 10.45 7.70
CA ALA A 133 -6.53 11.70 8.33
C ALA A 133 -7.64 12.39 7.54
N SER A 134 -7.55 12.44 6.21
CA SER A 134 -8.60 12.99 5.34
C SER A 134 -9.93 12.24 5.49
N VAL A 135 -9.89 10.90 5.53
CA VAL A 135 -11.09 10.08 5.76
C VAL A 135 -11.73 10.37 7.12
N VAL A 136 -10.93 10.51 8.16
CA VAL A 136 -11.39 10.84 9.52
C VAL A 136 -11.94 12.26 9.58
N ASP A 137 -11.29 13.22 8.91
CA ASP A 137 -11.69 14.63 8.90
C ASP A 137 -13.01 14.88 8.15
N GLY A 138 -13.49 13.95 7.33
CA GLY A 138 -14.85 13.95 6.79
C GLY A 138 -15.94 13.94 7.87
N GLY A 139 -15.59 13.68 9.13
CA GLY A 139 -16.47 13.88 10.27
C GLY A 139 -16.74 15.35 10.63
N ARG A 140 -15.97 16.28 10.11
CA ARG A 140 -16.06 17.72 10.38
C ARG A 140 -17.41 18.31 9.94
N ASP A 141 -17.91 17.89 8.79
CA ASP A 141 -19.15 18.43 8.20
C ASP A 141 -20.41 18.24 9.07
N GLY A 142 -20.39 17.34 10.01
CA GLY A 142 -21.53 17.11 10.92
C GLY A 142 -21.16 17.28 12.40
N ALA A 143 -20.04 17.94 12.70
CA ALA A 143 -19.63 18.24 14.05
C ALA A 143 -20.45 19.40 14.65
N ARG A 144 -20.80 19.31 15.94
CA ARG A 144 -21.49 20.41 16.64
C ARG A 144 -20.59 21.63 16.80
N ASP A 145 -19.35 21.35 17.22
CA ASP A 145 -18.28 22.34 17.33
C ASP A 145 -17.21 21.95 16.33
N SER A 146 -16.60 22.93 15.66
CA SER A 146 -15.51 22.63 14.70
C SER A 146 -14.35 21.96 15.45
N PRO A 147 -13.95 20.74 15.07
CA PRO A 147 -12.78 20.11 15.70
C PRO A 147 -11.53 20.98 15.55
N ALA A 148 -10.68 20.96 16.57
CA ALA A 148 -9.42 21.71 16.53
C ALA A 148 -8.56 21.27 15.34
N PRO A 149 -7.64 22.14 14.85
CA PRO A 149 -6.62 21.73 13.89
C PRO A 149 -5.86 20.49 14.40
N LEU A 150 -5.40 19.63 13.49
CA LEU A 150 -4.68 18.38 13.77
C LEU A 150 -5.48 17.29 14.50
N THR A 151 -6.80 17.49 14.70
CA THR A 151 -7.64 16.46 15.36
C THR A 151 -7.62 15.14 14.58
N ALA A 152 -7.69 15.18 13.26
CA ALA A 152 -7.68 13.97 12.43
C ALA A 152 -6.36 13.21 12.53
N GLU A 153 -5.26 13.91 12.46
CA GLU A 153 -3.90 13.35 12.59
C GLU A 153 -3.68 12.73 13.97
N ALA A 154 -4.13 13.42 15.03
CA ALA A 154 -4.04 12.92 16.39
C ALA A 154 -4.91 11.67 16.59
N VAL A 155 -6.11 11.63 16.02
CA VAL A 155 -7.00 10.47 16.05
C VAL A 155 -6.38 9.28 15.31
N VAL A 156 -5.85 9.50 14.11
CA VAL A 156 -5.17 8.45 13.33
C VAL A 156 -3.93 7.96 14.07
N GLY A 157 -3.06 8.85 14.53
CA GLY A 157 -1.86 8.50 15.28
C GLY A 157 -2.18 7.72 16.56
N GLY A 158 -3.15 8.16 17.34
CA GLY A 158 -3.59 7.48 18.55
C GLY A 158 -4.20 6.09 18.26
N THR A 159 -5.02 5.98 17.22
CA THR A 159 -5.60 4.71 16.78
C THR A 159 -4.51 3.71 16.37
N LEU A 160 -3.58 4.13 15.52
CA LEU A 160 -2.46 3.29 15.09
C LEU A 160 -1.53 2.92 16.26
N GLY A 161 -1.30 3.84 17.21
CA GLY A 161 -0.53 3.56 18.42
C GLY A 161 -1.15 2.46 19.29
N VAL A 162 -2.49 2.46 19.43
CA VAL A 162 -3.20 1.39 20.14
C VAL A 162 -3.08 0.06 19.40
N ILE A 163 -3.25 0.05 18.08
CA ILE A 163 -3.11 -1.16 17.25
C ILE A 163 -1.67 -1.69 17.34
N HIS A 164 -0.68 -0.82 17.16
CA HIS A 164 0.74 -1.16 17.29
C HIS A 164 1.02 -1.87 18.62
N ARG A 165 0.59 -1.27 19.74
CA ARG A 165 0.78 -1.86 21.06
C ARG A 165 0.14 -3.25 21.17
N ARG A 166 -1.05 -3.45 20.61
CA ARG A 166 -1.73 -4.75 20.59
C ARG A 166 -0.98 -5.81 19.78
N LEU A 167 -0.36 -5.42 18.65
CA LEU A 167 0.40 -6.34 17.81
C LEU A 167 1.73 -6.79 18.42
N ILE A 168 2.36 -5.97 19.27
CA ILE A 168 3.65 -6.30 19.90
C ILE A 168 3.51 -6.96 21.27
N GLN A 169 2.37 -6.80 21.94
CA GLN A 169 2.18 -7.38 23.29
C GLN A 169 1.61 -8.80 23.20
N PRO A 170 2.33 -9.82 23.70
CA PRO A 170 1.79 -11.16 23.85
C PRO A 170 0.50 -11.14 24.72
N HIS A 171 -0.50 -11.90 24.33
CA HIS A 171 -1.75 -12.07 25.09
C HIS A 171 -2.61 -10.79 25.23
N SER A 172 -2.50 -9.85 24.32
CA SER A 172 -3.27 -8.59 24.35
C SER A 172 -4.77 -8.73 24.06
N GLY A 173 -5.28 -9.94 23.85
CA GLY A 173 -6.66 -10.22 23.42
C GLY A 173 -6.86 -9.99 21.93
N SER A 174 -8.12 -10.07 21.49
CA SER A 174 -8.49 -9.82 20.09
C SER A 174 -8.31 -8.34 19.71
N LEU A 175 -7.87 -8.08 18.47
CA LEU A 175 -7.88 -6.71 17.92
C LEU A 175 -9.30 -6.17 17.84
N LEU A 176 -10.30 -7.02 17.71
CA LEU A 176 -11.70 -6.60 17.65
C LEU A 176 -12.21 -6.02 18.97
N ASP A 177 -11.57 -6.33 20.10
CA ASP A 177 -11.90 -5.76 21.40
C ASP A 177 -11.70 -4.24 21.47
N VAL A 178 -10.83 -3.69 20.60
CA VAL A 178 -10.57 -2.25 20.56
C VAL A 178 -11.50 -1.47 19.61
N VAL A 179 -12.38 -2.13 18.86
CA VAL A 179 -13.32 -1.45 17.93
C VAL A 179 -14.17 -0.43 18.69
N ASN A 180 -14.84 -0.85 19.78
CA ASN A 180 -15.69 0.05 20.56
C ASN A 180 -14.90 1.19 21.22
N PRO A 181 -13.79 0.93 21.93
CA PRO A 181 -12.98 2.00 22.52
C PRO A 181 -12.46 3.00 21.48
N LEU A 182 -11.94 2.52 20.35
CA LEU A 182 -11.41 3.39 19.30
C LEU A 182 -12.52 4.19 18.62
N THR A 183 -13.65 3.55 18.29
CA THR A 183 -14.80 4.29 17.72
C THR A 183 -15.34 5.32 18.72
N SER A 184 -15.39 5.00 20.01
CA SER A 184 -15.78 5.95 21.08
C SER A 184 -14.80 7.13 21.15
N PHE A 185 -13.50 6.88 21.06
CA PHE A 185 -12.48 7.93 21.03
C PHE A 185 -12.68 8.86 19.83
N ILE A 186 -12.88 8.32 18.63
CA ILE A 186 -13.17 9.10 17.40
C ILE A 186 -14.47 9.89 17.55
N ALA A 187 -15.56 9.22 18.01
CA ALA A 187 -16.85 9.84 18.19
C ALA A 187 -16.82 11.04 19.16
N ARG A 188 -15.97 10.96 20.17
CA ARG A 188 -15.82 12.05 21.14
C ARG A 188 -15.34 13.34 20.50
N GLN A 189 -14.41 13.24 19.54
CA GLN A 189 -13.81 14.42 18.89
C GLN A 189 -14.78 15.12 17.92
N TYR A 190 -15.66 14.35 17.27
CA TYR A 190 -16.52 14.87 16.18
C TYR A 190 -18.01 14.92 16.52
N ARG A 191 -18.47 14.14 17.49
CA ARG A 191 -19.91 13.99 17.83
C ARG A 191 -20.20 14.17 19.33
N GLY A 192 -19.17 14.43 20.13
CA GLY A 192 -19.29 14.73 21.55
C GLY A 192 -19.48 13.51 22.46
N ALA A 193 -19.56 13.77 23.77
CA ALA A 193 -19.53 12.77 24.82
C ALA A 193 -20.67 11.74 24.77
N SER A 194 -21.87 12.17 24.38
CA SER A 194 -23.03 11.27 24.31
C SER A 194 -22.91 10.23 23.21
N ALA A 195 -22.38 10.61 22.04
CA ALA A 195 -22.08 9.68 20.95
C ALA A 195 -20.95 8.71 21.36
N ALA A 196 -19.91 9.21 21.97
CA ALA A 196 -18.81 8.40 22.45
C ALA A 196 -19.28 7.30 23.43
N ARG A 197 -20.13 7.64 24.39
CA ARG A 197 -20.71 6.66 25.32
C ARG A 197 -21.54 5.61 24.61
N ARG A 198 -22.37 5.98 23.63
CA ARG A 198 -23.13 4.99 22.83
C ARG A 198 -22.23 4.01 22.11
N GLU A 199 -21.15 4.50 21.49
CA GLU A 199 -20.20 3.63 20.77
C GLU A 199 -19.41 2.71 21.71
N LEU A 200 -19.02 3.20 22.90
CA LEU A 200 -18.30 2.41 23.90
C LEU A 200 -19.11 1.19 24.37
N HIS A 201 -20.41 1.38 24.62
CA HIS A 201 -21.31 0.35 25.14
C HIS A 201 -22.12 -0.38 24.07
N ARG A 202 -21.75 -0.20 22.80
CA ARG A 202 -22.45 -0.86 21.69
C ARG A 202 -22.20 -2.37 21.75
N SER A 203 -23.27 -3.16 21.78
CA SER A 203 -23.15 -4.61 21.76
C SER A 203 -22.37 -5.09 20.54
N PRO A 204 -21.42 -6.04 20.69
CA PRO A 204 -20.76 -6.65 19.55
C PRO A 204 -21.82 -7.25 18.62
N ARG A 205 -21.87 -6.84 17.35
CA ARG A 205 -22.64 -7.58 16.36
C ARG A 205 -22.03 -8.97 16.28
N ALA A 206 -22.85 -10.00 16.49
CA ALA A 206 -22.44 -11.36 16.16
C ALA A 206 -21.87 -11.35 14.74
N SER A 207 -20.61 -11.71 14.58
CA SER A 207 -19.95 -11.72 13.28
C SER A 207 -20.81 -12.57 12.33
N SER A 208 -21.14 -12.02 11.17
CA SER A 208 -21.86 -12.70 10.09
C SER A 208 -21.07 -13.90 9.51
N ARG A 209 -20.00 -14.30 10.17
CA ARG A 209 -19.08 -15.39 9.80
C ARG A 209 -19.73 -16.74 9.53
N THR A 210 -20.96 -16.97 9.99
CA THR A 210 -21.61 -18.29 9.84
C THR A 210 -22.45 -18.43 8.57
N ARG A 211 -22.81 -17.36 7.89
CA ARG A 211 -23.65 -17.42 6.67
C ARG A 211 -22.89 -17.29 5.34
N GLU A 212 -21.74 -16.63 5.28
CA GLU A 212 -21.03 -16.36 4.02
C GLU A 212 -19.88 -17.34 3.69
N ARG A 213 -19.58 -18.33 4.55
CA ARG A 213 -18.54 -19.35 4.26
C ARG A 213 -18.91 -20.31 3.13
N LYS A 214 -20.13 -20.23 2.59
CA LYS A 214 -20.62 -21.16 1.55
C LYS A 214 -20.61 -20.61 0.13
N GLU A 215 -20.38 -19.31 -0.11
CA GLU A 215 -20.60 -18.75 -1.47
C GLU A 215 -19.58 -17.73 -1.98
N ARG A 216 -18.39 -17.56 -1.41
CA ARG A 216 -17.39 -16.69 -2.05
C ARG A 216 -16.13 -17.44 -2.47
N ARG A 217 -16.15 -17.84 -3.73
CA ARG A 217 -14.95 -18.07 -4.55
C ARG A 217 -14.13 -16.77 -4.54
N PRO A 218 -12.80 -16.80 -4.24
CA PRO A 218 -11.99 -15.59 -4.21
C PRO A 218 -12.01 -14.92 -5.59
N PRO A 219 -12.03 -13.57 -5.66
CA PRO A 219 -11.94 -12.88 -6.93
C PRO A 219 -10.59 -13.20 -7.57
N THR A 220 -10.64 -13.86 -8.70
CA THR A 220 -9.50 -14.11 -9.59
C THR A 220 -9.15 -12.81 -10.30
N GLY A 221 -8.15 -12.08 -9.79
CA GLY A 221 -7.68 -10.86 -10.43
C GLY A 221 -6.44 -10.31 -9.75
N ALA A 222 -5.30 -11.03 -9.85
CA ALA A 222 -4.01 -10.41 -9.59
C ALA A 222 -3.53 -9.70 -10.85
N PRO A 223 -2.85 -8.52 -10.76
CA PRO A 223 -2.41 -7.77 -11.92
C PRO A 223 -1.49 -8.61 -12.81
N ARG A 224 -1.76 -8.60 -14.11
CA ARG A 224 -0.90 -9.20 -15.14
C ARG A 224 0.49 -8.57 -15.05
N ALA A 225 1.53 -9.39 -15.13
CA ALA A 225 2.87 -8.88 -15.37
C ALA A 225 2.87 -8.21 -16.76
N LEU A 226 2.87 -6.87 -16.77
CA LEU A 226 2.85 -6.11 -18.00
C LEU A 226 4.25 -6.17 -18.62
N THR A 227 4.34 -6.80 -19.79
CA THR A 227 5.52 -6.73 -20.64
C THR A 227 5.21 -5.83 -21.83
N HIS A 228 6.02 -4.78 -22.02
CA HIS A 228 5.96 -3.95 -23.23
C HIS A 228 7.24 -4.15 -24.03
N ALA A 229 7.10 -4.49 -25.32
CA ALA A 229 8.22 -4.74 -26.23
C ALA A 229 9.28 -5.73 -25.67
N GLY A 230 8.85 -6.81 -24.98
CA GLY A 230 9.76 -7.78 -24.38
C GLY A 230 10.46 -7.33 -23.10
N THR A 231 10.21 -6.09 -22.66
CA THR A 231 10.73 -5.55 -21.40
C THR A 231 9.69 -5.67 -20.32
N ARG A 232 10.10 -6.26 -19.22
CA ARG A 232 9.28 -6.45 -18.05
C ARG A 232 9.14 -5.15 -17.28
N ILE A 233 7.91 -4.78 -16.91
CA ILE A 233 7.59 -3.64 -16.06
C ILE A 233 7.59 -4.10 -14.61
N THR A 234 8.61 -3.70 -13.85
CA THR A 234 8.68 -3.92 -12.41
C THR A 234 7.83 -2.87 -11.70
N TYR A 235 7.54 -3.08 -10.41
CA TYR A 235 6.83 -2.10 -9.59
C TYR A 235 7.53 -0.74 -9.56
N ARG A 236 8.86 -0.74 -9.42
CA ARG A 236 9.69 0.48 -9.47
C ARG A 236 9.57 1.20 -10.83
N THR A 237 9.57 0.45 -11.91
CA THR A 237 9.34 0.98 -13.27
C THR A 237 7.98 1.65 -13.39
N ALA A 238 6.93 1.02 -12.86
CA ALA A 238 5.59 1.57 -12.86
C ALA A 238 5.52 2.92 -12.11
N ARG A 239 6.14 3.02 -10.94
CA ARG A 239 6.21 4.28 -10.17
C ARG A 239 6.91 5.41 -10.93
N VAL A 240 8.02 5.12 -11.61
CA VAL A 240 8.72 6.11 -12.42
C VAL A 240 7.86 6.57 -13.60
N LEU A 241 7.18 5.66 -14.27
CA LEU A 241 6.23 6.02 -15.36
C LEU A 241 5.10 6.91 -14.84
N SER A 242 4.47 6.56 -13.71
CA SER A 242 3.42 7.37 -13.09
C SER A 242 3.94 8.74 -12.65
N ALA A 243 5.16 8.83 -12.08
CA ALA A 243 5.76 10.09 -11.69
C ALA A 243 5.98 11.04 -12.90
N ILE A 244 6.47 10.50 -14.04
CA ILE A 244 6.68 11.28 -15.25
C ILE A 244 5.33 11.63 -15.93
N ALA A 245 4.32 10.75 -15.85
CA ALA A 245 2.99 11.03 -16.36
C ALA A 245 2.34 12.21 -15.62
N ALA A 246 2.44 12.21 -14.29
CA ALA A 246 1.90 13.27 -13.43
C ALA A 246 2.61 14.62 -13.58
N ALA A 247 3.88 14.63 -13.96
CA ALA A 247 4.66 15.86 -14.15
C ALA A 247 5.70 15.67 -15.29
N PRO A 248 5.32 15.94 -16.53
CA PRO A 248 6.25 15.85 -17.67
C PRO A 248 7.39 16.86 -17.56
N GLY A 249 8.60 16.44 -17.86
CA GLY A 249 9.80 17.30 -17.84
C GLY A 249 10.63 17.19 -16.57
N LEU A 250 10.41 16.18 -15.74
CA LEU A 250 11.18 15.94 -14.53
C LEU A 250 12.68 15.67 -14.81
N SER A 251 13.54 16.18 -13.96
CA SER A 251 14.94 15.78 -13.86
C SER A 251 15.08 14.35 -13.30
N ASN A 252 16.28 13.74 -13.39
CA ASN A 252 16.55 12.45 -12.76
C ASN A 252 16.26 12.49 -11.25
N ALA A 253 16.69 13.55 -10.57
CA ALA A 253 16.52 13.71 -9.14
C ALA A 253 15.03 13.82 -8.73
N GLU A 254 14.25 14.60 -9.47
CA GLU A 254 12.82 14.77 -9.22
C GLU A 254 12.03 13.50 -9.52
N ALA A 255 12.35 12.82 -10.64
CA ALA A 255 11.74 11.54 -10.99
C ALA A 255 12.05 10.48 -9.91
N GLY A 256 13.30 10.43 -9.43
CA GLY A 256 13.70 9.58 -8.32
C GLY A 256 12.94 9.88 -7.04
N LYS A 257 12.92 11.16 -6.63
CA LYS A 257 12.21 11.59 -5.41
C LYS A 257 10.73 11.21 -5.44
N ARG A 258 10.03 11.47 -6.55
CA ARG A 258 8.60 11.12 -6.69
C ARG A 258 8.34 9.62 -6.79
N ALA A 259 9.27 8.87 -7.39
CA ALA A 259 9.19 7.42 -7.44
C ALA A 259 9.68 6.71 -6.17
N GLY A 260 10.21 7.46 -5.17
CA GLY A 260 10.78 6.91 -3.95
C GLY A 260 12.10 6.17 -4.19
N ILE A 261 12.91 6.61 -5.17
CA ILE A 261 14.24 6.07 -5.47
C ILE A 261 15.29 7.10 -5.06
N SER A 262 16.03 6.82 -3.98
CA SER A 262 17.05 7.72 -3.45
C SER A 262 18.40 7.61 -4.18
N ASP A 263 18.71 6.46 -4.77
CA ASP A 263 19.96 6.22 -5.48
C ASP A 263 19.93 6.84 -6.89
N GLN A 264 20.76 7.86 -7.10
CA GLN A 264 20.90 8.57 -8.38
C GLN A 264 21.40 7.67 -9.51
N GLY A 265 22.22 6.67 -9.22
CA GLY A 265 22.71 5.71 -10.19
C GLY A 265 21.61 4.77 -10.68
N GLN A 266 20.76 4.32 -9.77
CA GLN A 266 19.62 3.44 -10.09
C GLN A 266 18.57 4.17 -10.92
N ILE A 267 18.16 5.39 -10.54
CA ILE A 267 17.18 6.15 -11.31
C ILE A 267 17.69 6.48 -12.71
N SER A 268 18.97 6.86 -12.86
CA SER A 268 19.58 7.12 -14.18
C SER A 268 19.58 5.87 -15.06
N LYS A 269 19.95 4.72 -14.52
CA LYS A 269 19.91 3.43 -15.24
C LYS A 269 18.50 3.07 -15.68
N LEU A 270 17.50 3.30 -14.81
CA LEU A 270 16.11 2.99 -15.08
C LEU A 270 15.53 3.91 -16.16
N LEU A 271 15.75 5.22 -16.07
CA LEU A 271 15.31 6.20 -17.08
C LEU A 271 15.94 5.94 -18.45
N ASN A 272 17.23 5.63 -18.51
CA ASN A 272 17.91 5.25 -19.75
C ASN A 272 17.39 3.91 -20.32
N ARG A 273 16.98 2.97 -19.45
CA ARG A 273 16.32 1.73 -19.89
C ARG A 273 14.94 2.04 -20.49
N LEU A 274 14.15 2.91 -19.85
CA LEU A 274 12.84 3.34 -20.37
C LEU A 274 12.97 4.04 -21.73
N ALA A 275 14.01 4.85 -21.91
CA ALA A 275 14.30 5.47 -23.20
C ALA A 275 14.63 4.43 -24.29
N ARG A 276 15.50 3.46 -23.98
CA ARG A 276 15.85 2.39 -24.92
C ARG A 276 14.67 1.54 -25.37
N VAL A 277 13.69 1.33 -24.50
CA VAL A 277 12.47 0.57 -24.84
C VAL A 277 11.35 1.46 -25.40
N GLY A 278 11.62 2.73 -25.64
CA GLY A 278 10.70 3.66 -26.26
C GLY A 278 9.51 4.09 -25.39
N LEU A 279 9.62 4.00 -24.07
CA LEU A 279 8.57 4.39 -23.14
C LEU A 279 8.74 5.81 -22.61
N ALA A 280 9.98 6.31 -22.53
CA ALA A 280 10.30 7.68 -22.14
C ALA A 280 11.28 8.30 -23.13
N LYS A 281 11.36 9.63 -23.17
CA LYS A 281 12.36 10.38 -23.91
C LYS A 281 12.93 11.49 -23.04
N ASN A 282 14.23 11.72 -23.18
CA ASN A 282 14.89 12.89 -22.59
C ASN A 282 14.78 14.06 -23.57
N THR A 283 14.04 15.09 -23.23
CA THR A 283 13.90 16.29 -24.06
C THR A 283 14.98 17.35 -23.79
N GLY A 284 15.87 17.08 -22.82
CA GLY A 284 17.06 17.90 -22.53
C GLY A 284 18.33 17.43 -23.26
N GLU A 285 18.31 16.34 -24.05
CA GLU A 285 19.44 15.94 -24.90
C GLU A 285 19.69 16.96 -26.02
N GLY A 286 20.93 17.43 -26.13
CA GLY A 286 21.34 18.39 -27.16
C GLY A 286 21.50 19.84 -26.65
N GLN A 287 21.28 20.11 -25.37
CA GLN A 287 21.57 21.42 -24.78
C GLN A 287 23.04 21.52 -24.29
N PRO A 288 23.58 22.75 -24.09
CA PRO A 288 24.97 22.93 -23.63
C PRO A 288 25.31 22.14 -22.36
N ARG A 289 26.56 21.74 -22.20
CA ARG A 289 27.06 21.04 -21.02
C ARG A 289 26.59 21.76 -19.72
N GLY A 290 25.71 21.09 -18.96
CA GLY A 290 25.17 21.60 -17.68
C GLY A 290 23.66 21.69 -17.62
N SER A 291 22.92 21.47 -18.72
CA SER A 291 21.44 21.43 -18.67
C SER A 291 20.92 20.16 -18.02
N THR A 292 19.89 20.33 -17.18
CA THR A 292 19.25 19.24 -16.46
C THR A 292 18.45 18.36 -17.42
N ASN A 293 18.53 17.03 -17.29
CA ASN A 293 17.65 16.12 -18.03
C ASN A 293 16.18 16.49 -17.82
N ALA A 294 15.38 16.36 -18.88
CA ALA A 294 13.96 16.62 -18.84
C ALA A 294 13.20 15.42 -19.43
N TRP A 295 12.68 14.57 -18.57
CA TRP A 295 12.04 13.32 -18.97
C TRP A 295 10.57 13.52 -19.29
N ARG A 296 10.12 12.95 -20.40
CA ARG A 296 8.72 12.89 -20.82
C ARG A 296 8.38 11.49 -21.29
N LEU A 297 7.14 11.08 -21.12
CA LEU A 297 6.68 9.82 -21.70
C LEU A 297 6.53 9.96 -23.22
N THR A 298 6.69 8.85 -23.91
CA THR A 298 6.23 8.69 -25.30
C THR A 298 4.76 8.30 -25.30
N ALA A 299 4.09 8.35 -26.47
CA ALA A 299 2.71 7.88 -26.59
C ALA A 299 2.54 6.40 -26.13
N ALA A 300 3.57 5.57 -26.27
CA ALA A 300 3.58 4.21 -25.75
C ALA A 300 3.70 4.20 -24.21
N GLY A 301 4.56 5.07 -23.67
CA GLY A 301 4.73 5.24 -22.23
C GLY A 301 3.47 5.79 -21.54
N GLU A 302 2.79 6.73 -22.17
CA GLU A 302 1.52 7.29 -21.66
C GLU A 302 0.41 6.24 -21.61
N ARG A 303 0.23 5.46 -22.69
CA ARG A 303 -0.73 4.35 -22.70
C ARG A 303 -0.42 3.32 -21.62
N LEU A 304 0.85 3.00 -21.41
CA LEU A 304 1.27 2.06 -20.38
C LEU A 304 1.06 2.64 -18.98
N ALA A 305 1.43 3.90 -18.74
CA ALA A 305 1.20 4.57 -17.47
C ALA A 305 -0.30 4.65 -17.13
N TRP A 306 -1.13 4.95 -18.12
CA TRP A 306 -2.60 4.98 -17.97
C TRP A 306 -3.17 3.60 -17.63
N SER A 307 -2.74 2.51 -18.30
CA SER A 307 -3.19 1.16 -17.96
C SER A 307 -2.69 0.72 -16.58
N LEU A 308 -1.48 1.10 -16.19
CA LEU A 308 -0.95 0.85 -14.84
C LEU A 308 -1.74 1.62 -13.78
N ASP A 309 -2.10 2.87 -14.03
CA ASP A 309 -2.89 3.69 -13.11
C ASP A 309 -4.34 3.19 -13.02
N HIS A 310 -4.90 2.71 -14.12
CA HIS A 310 -6.23 2.09 -14.17
C HIS A 310 -6.26 0.73 -13.47
N GLU A 311 -5.24 -0.09 -13.64
CA GLU A 311 -5.07 -1.33 -12.88
C GLU A 311 -4.79 -1.04 -11.41
N LEU A 312 -3.98 -0.03 -11.08
CA LEU A 312 -3.77 0.43 -9.70
C LEU A 312 -5.02 1.14 -9.13
N SER A 313 -5.84 1.79 -9.95
CA SER A 313 -7.08 2.47 -9.54
C SER A 313 -8.26 1.50 -9.39
N SER A 314 -8.29 0.40 -10.12
CA SER A 314 -9.22 -0.71 -9.85
C SER A 314 -8.89 -1.42 -8.53
N TRP A 315 -7.78 -1.03 -7.91
CA TRP A 315 -7.31 -1.46 -6.58
C TRP A 315 -7.41 -0.33 -5.54
N ARG A 316 -7.82 0.87 -5.96
CA ARG A 316 -8.22 1.98 -5.08
C ARG A 316 -9.70 1.89 -4.77
#